data_1a8abc0fe8289ddc3c2c24bf63b22127
#
_entry.id   1a8abc0fe8289ddc3c2c24bf63b22127
#
_cell.length_a   1.000
_cell.length_b   1.000
_cell.length_c   1.000
_cell.angle_alpha   90.00
_cell.angle_beta   90.00
_cell.angle_gamma   90.00
#
_symmetry.space_group_name_H-M   'P 1'
#
loop_
_entity.id
_entity.type
_entity.pdbx_description
1 polymer ?
#
loop_
_entity_poly.entity_id
_entity_poly.type
_entity_poly.pdbx_seq_one_letter_code
_entity_poly.pdbx_strand_id
1 'polypeptide(L)' 'MDQNYTVAVKRDGRWWIGWVEEVPGVNCQERTRGKLLESLRITLAEALKMNRAEARAAAGKGYEELSIAV' A
#
# COMPACT_ATOMS: atom_id res chain seq x y z
N MET A 1 -11.33 2.55 11.46
CA MET A 1 -10.45 1.54 12.08
C MET A 1 -9.10 1.55 11.39
N ASP A 2 -8.06 1.68 12.16
CA ASP A 2 -6.71 1.75 11.62
C ASP A 2 -6.21 0.35 11.29
N GLN A 3 -5.67 0.22 10.10
CA GLN A 3 -5.02 -1.00 9.70
C GLN A 3 -3.54 -0.73 9.60
N ASN A 4 -2.77 -1.65 10.12
CA ASN A 4 -1.32 -1.58 10.03
C ASN A 4 -0.85 -2.45 8.89
N TYR A 5 0.10 -1.95 8.16
CA TYR A 5 0.72 -2.67 7.07
C TYR A 5 2.19 -2.86 7.37
N THR A 6 2.72 -3.94 6.87
CA THR A 6 4.11 -4.31 7.09
C THR A 6 4.94 -3.88 5.89
N VAL A 7 6.05 -3.21 6.14
CA VAL A 7 6.96 -2.83 5.07
C VAL A 7 8.29 -3.54 5.29
N ALA A 8 8.81 -4.10 4.20
CA ALA A 8 10.14 -4.66 4.19
C ALA A 8 11.05 -3.62 3.57
N VAL A 9 12.07 -3.20 4.29
CA VAL A 9 12.99 -2.20 3.80
C VAL A 9 14.41 -2.74 3.81
N LYS A 10 15.20 -2.32 2.84
CA LYS A 10 16.60 -2.68 2.82
C LYS A 10 17.40 -1.57 2.17
N ARG A 11 18.69 -1.59 2.44
CA ARG A 11 19.61 -0.66 1.81
C ARG A 11 20.33 -1.35 0.67
N ASP A 12 20.40 -0.66 -0.45
CA ASP A 12 21.10 -1.14 -1.64
C ASP A 12 21.98 0.00 -2.15
N GLY A 13 23.24 -0.01 -1.75
CA GLY A 13 24.15 1.06 -2.06
C GLY A 13 23.71 2.38 -1.45
N ARG A 14 23.39 3.35 -2.31
CA ARG A 14 22.94 4.67 -1.88
C ARG A 14 21.44 4.74 -1.65
N TRP A 15 20.72 3.68 -2.01
CA TRP A 15 19.27 3.70 -2.03
C TRP A 15 18.71 2.92 -0.87
N TRP A 16 17.58 3.40 -0.37
CA TRP A 16 16.72 2.66 0.52
C TRP A 16 15.55 2.18 -0.32
N ILE A 17 15.30 0.89 -0.30
CA ILE A 17 14.24 0.28 -1.08
C ILE A 17 13.26 -0.38 -0.15
N GLY A 18 11.97 -0.24 -0.43
CA GLY A 18 10.94 -0.83 0.42
C GLY A 18 9.76 -1.34 -0.34
N TRP A 19 9.10 -2.29 0.26
CA TRP A 19 7.89 -2.93 -0.26
C TRP A 19 6.84 -3.02 0.82
N VAL A 20 5.57 -2.91 0.44
CA VAL A 20 4.47 -3.20 1.36
C VAL A 20 4.10 -4.67 1.15
N GLU A 21 4.26 -5.47 2.20
CA GLU A 21 4.08 -6.92 2.07
C GLU A 21 2.67 -7.33 1.71
N GLU A 22 1.67 -6.67 2.28
CA GLU A 22 0.27 -7.02 2.08
C GLU A 22 -0.32 -6.53 0.76
N VAL A 23 0.35 -5.59 0.10
CA VAL A 23 -0.19 -5.00 -1.12
C VAL A 23 0.87 -5.07 -2.22
N PRO A 24 0.80 -6.11 -3.07
CA PRO A 24 1.76 -6.27 -4.17
C PRO A 24 1.79 -5.05 -5.08
N GLY A 25 2.97 -4.72 -5.55
CA GLY A 25 3.15 -3.61 -6.45
C GLY A 25 3.42 -2.27 -5.78
N VAL A 26 3.24 -2.19 -4.45
CA VAL A 26 3.58 -0.96 -3.73
C VAL A 26 5.03 -1.06 -3.27
N ASN A 27 5.90 -0.36 -3.98
CA ASN A 27 7.32 -0.32 -3.65
C ASN A 27 7.87 1.05 -4.01
N CYS A 28 8.90 1.46 -3.30
CA CYS A 28 9.51 2.77 -3.49
C CYS A 28 11.01 2.68 -3.26
N GLN A 29 11.71 3.69 -3.73
CA GLN A 29 13.14 3.80 -3.62
C GLN A 29 13.47 5.26 -3.32
N GLU A 30 14.20 5.50 -2.24
CA GLU A 30 14.54 6.85 -1.81
C GLU A 30 15.97 6.90 -1.28
N ARG A 31 16.49 8.11 -1.13
CA ARG A 31 17.84 8.31 -0.63
C ARG A 31 17.98 8.14 0.87
N THR A 32 16.90 8.32 1.61
CA THR A 32 16.92 8.17 3.06
C THR A 32 15.79 7.24 3.51
N ARG A 33 15.99 6.61 4.66
CA ARG A 33 14.99 5.73 5.24
C ARG A 33 13.70 6.48 5.57
N GLY A 34 13.82 7.69 6.12
CA GLY A 34 12.67 8.49 6.45
C GLY A 34 11.83 8.85 5.22
N LYS A 35 12.48 9.25 4.15
CA LYS A 35 11.78 9.57 2.90
C LYS A 35 11.14 8.33 2.30
N LEU A 36 11.80 7.18 2.42
CA LEU A 36 11.24 5.93 1.94
C LEU A 36 9.93 5.61 2.64
N LEU A 37 9.91 5.70 3.97
CA LEU A 37 8.70 5.38 4.72
C LEU A 37 7.56 6.34 4.37
N GLU A 38 7.86 7.61 4.17
CA GLU A 38 6.86 8.58 3.76
C GLU A 38 6.32 8.26 2.37
N SER A 39 7.21 7.96 1.42
CA SER A 39 6.82 7.61 0.06
C SER A 39 5.96 6.34 0.04
N LEU A 40 6.33 5.34 0.82
CA LEU A 40 5.56 4.11 0.91
C LEU A 40 4.16 4.37 1.47
N ARG A 41 4.06 5.23 2.49
CA ARG A 41 2.77 5.56 3.07
C ARG A 41 1.86 6.23 2.05
N ILE A 42 2.38 7.19 1.30
CA ILE A 42 1.61 7.90 0.28
C ILE A 42 1.19 6.96 -0.85
N THR A 43 2.14 6.18 -1.36
CA THR A 43 1.87 5.24 -2.44
C THR A 43 0.86 4.17 -2.03
N LEU A 44 0.98 3.68 -0.81
CA LEU A 44 0.03 2.71 -0.27
C LEU A 44 -1.37 3.29 -0.19
N ALA A 45 -1.50 4.51 0.32
CA ALA A 45 -2.80 5.15 0.43
C ALA A 45 -3.47 5.30 -0.94
N GLU A 46 -2.70 5.67 -1.95
CA GLU A 46 -3.20 5.78 -3.31
C GLU A 46 -3.60 4.43 -3.89
N ALA A 47 -2.77 3.41 -3.67
CA ALA A 47 -3.06 2.06 -4.16
C ALA A 47 -4.33 1.49 -3.53
N LEU A 48 -4.52 1.69 -2.23
CA LEU A 48 -5.73 1.22 -1.54
C LEU A 48 -6.97 1.92 -2.08
N LYS A 49 -6.87 3.21 -2.36
CA LYS A 49 -7.98 3.97 -2.92
C LYS A 49 -8.35 3.45 -4.30
N MET A 50 -7.35 3.19 -5.14
CA MET A 50 -7.57 2.63 -6.48
C MET A 50 -8.18 1.23 -6.39
N ASN A 51 -7.68 0.40 -5.50
CA ASN A 51 -8.17 -0.97 -5.33
C ASN A 51 -9.64 -0.97 -4.92
N ARG A 52 -10.04 -0.06 -4.04
CA ARG A 52 -11.45 0.07 -3.62
C ARG A 52 -12.32 0.50 -4.79
N ALA A 53 -11.85 1.46 -5.57
CA ALA A 53 -12.60 1.93 -6.73
C ALA A 53 -12.79 0.81 -7.76
N GLU A 54 -11.75 0.04 -8.01
CA GLU A 54 -11.82 -1.08 -8.93
C GLU A 54 -12.78 -2.17 -8.44
N ALA A 55 -12.74 -2.47 -7.15
CA ALA A 55 -13.62 -3.47 -6.56
C ALA A 55 -15.08 -3.05 -6.67
N ARG A 56 -15.36 -1.79 -6.39
CA ARG A 56 -16.73 -1.27 -6.48
C ARG A 56 -17.23 -1.28 -7.92
N ALA A 57 -16.36 -0.91 -8.86
CA ALA A 57 -16.71 -0.95 -10.27
C ALA A 57 -17.01 -2.37 -10.73
N ALA A 58 -16.21 -3.33 -10.29
CA ALA A 58 -16.41 -4.73 -10.64
C ALA A 58 -17.69 -5.29 -10.04
N ALA A 59 -18.03 -4.88 -8.82
CA ALA A 59 -19.25 -5.33 -8.15
C ALA A 59 -20.52 -4.80 -8.83
N GLY A 60 -20.43 -3.60 -9.39
CA GLY A 60 -21.57 -3.02 -10.08
C GLY A 60 -22.64 -2.51 -9.13
N LYS A 61 -23.89 -2.59 -9.58
CA LYS A 61 -25.01 -2.12 -8.77
C LYS A 61 -25.49 -3.18 -7.79
N GLY A 62 -26.03 -2.73 -6.68
CA GLY A 62 -26.67 -3.64 -5.73
C GLY A 62 -25.72 -4.38 -4.83
N TYR A 63 -24.48 -3.93 -4.72
CA TYR A 63 -23.52 -4.60 -3.84
C TYR A 63 -23.66 -4.14 -2.39
N GLU A 64 -23.17 -4.97 -1.49
CA GLU A 64 -23.05 -4.63 -0.09
C GLU A 64 -21.58 -4.56 0.28
N GLU A 65 -21.28 -3.72 1.26
CA GLU A 65 -19.93 -3.65 1.81
C GLU A 65 -19.92 -4.24 3.20
N LEU A 66 -19.13 -5.27 3.39
CA LEU A 66 -19.03 -5.99 4.65
C LEU A 66 -17.57 -6.04 5.07
N SER A 67 -17.35 -6.10 6.37
CA SER A 67 -16.00 -6.29 6.91
C SER A 67 -15.79 -7.75 7.25
N ILE A 68 -14.61 -8.24 6.91
CA ILE A 68 -14.23 -9.59 7.32
C ILE A 68 -12.92 -9.51 8.07
N ALA A 69 -12.77 -10.36 9.07
CA ALA A 69 -11.55 -10.48 9.83
C ALA A 69 -10.73 -11.66 9.33
N VAL A 70 -9.41 -11.50 9.36
CA VAL A 70 -8.52 -12.56 8.90
C VAL A 70 -7.78 -13.17 10.07
#